data_ead36643896e75d03146369efa7f864b
#
_entry.id   ead36643896e75d03146369efa7f864b
#
_cell.length_a   1.000
_cell.length_b   1.000
_cell.length_c   1.000
_cell.angle_alpha   90.00
_cell.angle_beta   90.00
_cell.angle_gamma   90.00
#
_symmetry.space_group_name_H-M   'P 1'
#
loop_
_entity.id
_entity.type
_entity.pdbx_description
1 polymer ?
#
loop_
_entity_poly.entity_id
_entity_poly.type
_entity_poly.pdbx_seq_one_letter_code
_entity_poly.pdbx_strand_id
1 'polypeptide(L)'
;MANPINSIRITKQVDLGLDDVLKGISELDTKDLETFMQKLGHLIARRKVTTLPEREAVLLMKINNAIPPTLQKRYETLLEKNREERITPIEHQELLKVIEKVEVKNAERLEHLIELSRLRNISLDELMKQLHLNAFQND
;
A
#
# COMPACT_ATOMS: atom_id res chain seq x y z
N MET A 1 17.93 -37.39 -17.00
CA MET A 1 17.39 -37.23 -18.34
C MET A 1 18.45 -36.71 -19.26
N ALA A 2 18.82 -37.48 -20.27
CA ALA A 2 19.77 -37.01 -21.25
C ALA A 2 19.11 -35.90 -22.09
N ASN A 3 19.75 -34.76 -22.21
CA ASN A 3 19.39 -33.78 -23.21
C ASN A 3 19.59 -34.44 -24.60
N PRO A 4 18.62 -34.34 -25.50
CA PRO A 4 18.82 -34.84 -26.84
C PRO A 4 20.02 -34.13 -27.47
N ILE A 5 21.02 -34.91 -27.86
CA ILE A 5 22.31 -34.42 -28.40
C ILE A 5 22.13 -33.59 -29.69
N ASN A 6 20.94 -33.63 -30.28
CA ASN A 6 20.59 -32.94 -31.51
C ASN A 6 19.62 -31.77 -31.36
N SER A 7 19.46 -31.22 -30.14
CA SER A 7 18.59 -30.06 -29.96
C SER A 7 19.38 -28.76 -30.11
N ILE A 8 18.95 -27.93 -31.04
CA ILE A 8 19.44 -26.55 -31.18
C ILE A 8 18.46 -25.62 -30.47
N ARG A 9 18.97 -24.90 -29.48
CA ARG A 9 18.15 -23.87 -28.80
C ARG A 9 18.33 -22.55 -29.54
N ILE A 10 17.25 -22.07 -30.14
CA ILE A 10 17.20 -20.76 -30.77
C ILE A 10 16.42 -19.84 -29.82
N THR A 11 17.05 -18.77 -29.33
CA THR A 11 16.40 -17.77 -28.52
C THR A 11 16.22 -16.50 -29.34
N LYS A 12 14.98 -16.10 -29.54
CA LYS A 12 14.62 -14.86 -30.22
C LYS A 12 13.77 -14.01 -29.24
N GLN A 13 14.14 -12.77 -29.06
CA GLN A 13 13.34 -11.84 -28.32
C GLN A 13 12.22 -11.32 -29.22
N VAL A 14 10.98 -11.50 -28.79
CA VAL A 14 9.78 -11.04 -29.50
C VAL A 14 8.94 -10.24 -28.50
N ASP A 15 8.62 -9.00 -28.84
CA ASP A 15 7.68 -8.19 -28.07
C ASP A 15 6.27 -8.54 -28.50
N LEU A 16 5.51 -9.17 -27.60
CA LEU A 16 4.12 -9.55 -27.81
C LEU A 16 3.22 -8.76 -26.89
N GLY A 17 2.20 -8.13 -27.44
CA GLY A 17 1.10 -7.57 -26.67
C GLY A 17 0.23 -8.66 -26.05
N LEU A 18 -0.54 -8.28 -25.03
CA LEU A 18 -1.48 -9.20 -24.36
C LEU A 18 -2.47 -9.84 -25.33
N ASP A 19 -2.97 -9.06 -26.30
CA ASP A 19 -3.90 -9.53 -27.32
C ASP A 19 -3.27 -10.57 -28.27
N ASP A 20 -2.00 -10.42 -28.58
CA ASP A 20 -1.26 -11.39 -29.39
C ASP A 20 -1.11 -12.73 -28.69
N VAL A 21 -0.82 -12.69 -27.39
CA VAL A 21 -0.73 -13.88 -26.53
C VAL A 21 -2.10 -14.56 -26.44
N LEU A 22 -3.17 -13.78 -26.22
CA LEU A 22 -4.54 -14.29 -26.14
C LEU A 22 -4.96 -14.97 -27.45
N LYS A 23 -4.60 -14.38 -28.59
CA LYS A 23 -4.87 -14.95 -29.93
C LYS A 23 -4.16 -16.29 -30.09
N GLY A 24 -2.88 -16.39 -29.70
CA GLY A 24 -2.14 -17.66 -29.75
C GLY A 24 -2.77 -18.73 -28.85
N ILE A 25 -3.20 -18.36 -27.66
CA ILE A 25 -3.87 -19.27 -26.73
C ILE A 25 -5.22 -19.73 -27.26
N SER A 26 -5.96 -18.89 -27.99
CA SER A 26 -7.25 -19.25 -28.58
C SER A 26 -7.18 -20.39 -29.61
N GLU A 27 -6.01 -20.66 -30.14
CA GLU A 27 -5.76 -21.76 -31.08
C GLU A 27 -5.54 -23.12 -30.39
N LEU A 28 -5.38 -23.13 -29.06
CA LEU A 28 -5.27 -24.36 -28.29
C LEU A 28 -6.59 -25.13 -28.24
N ASP A 29 -6.50 -26.46 -28.16
CA ASP A 29 -7.68 -27.28 -27.91
C ASP A 29 -8.23 -27.00 -26.46
N THR A 30 -9.45 -27.41 -26.22
CA THR A 30 -10.12 -27.13 -24.91
C THR A 30 -9.34 -27.70 -23.74
N LYS A 31 -8.77 -28.89 -23.88
CA LYS A 31 -8.03 -29.56 -22.81
C LYS A 31 -6.74 -28.80 -22.48
N ASP A 32 -6.00 -28.36 -23.44
CA ASP A 32 -4.78 -27.58 -23.25
C ASP A 32 -5.07 -26.19 -22.73
N LEU A 33 -6.17 -25.60 -23.15
CA LEU A 33 -6.65 -24.31 -22.62
C LEU A 33 -7.02 -24.41 -21.14
N GLU A 34 -7.72 -25.45 -20.71
CA GLU A 34 -8.04 -25.68 -19.29
C GLU A 34 -6.78 -25.88 -18.45
N THR A 35 -5.82 -26.65 -18.96
CA THR A 35 -4.52 -26.84 -18.30
C THR A 35 -3.77 -25.53 -18.16
N PHE A 36 -3.77 -24.71 -19.20
CA PHE A 36 -3.16 -23.37 -19.17
C PHE A 36 -3.84 -22.47 -18.13
N MET A 37 -5.17 -22.47 -18.06
CA MET A 37 -5.91 -21.70 -17.07
C MET A 37 -5.58 -22.11 -15.64
N GLN A 38 -5.44 -23.40 -15.37
CA GLN A 38 -5.05 -23.90 -14.04
C GLN A 38 -3.66 -23.42 -13.66
N LYS A 39 -2.68 -23.53 -14.56
CA LYS A 39 -1.31 -23.04 -14.35
C LYS A 39 -1.26 -21.53 -14.13
N LEU A 40 -2.03 -20.77 -14.90
CA LEU A 40 -2.15 -19.34 -14.76
C LEU A 40 -2.79 -18.96 -13.41
N GLY A 41 -3.83 -19.68 -12.99
CA GLY A 41 -4.47 -19.48 -11.70
C GLY A 41 -3.50 -19.70 -10.54
N HIS A 42 -2.67 -20.72 -10.58
CA HIS A 42 -1.63 -20.96 -9.58
C HIS A 42 -0.56 -19.85 -9.57
N LEU A 43 -0.18 -19.35 -10.73
CA LEU A 43 0.77 -18.25 -10.84
C LEU A 43 0.22 -16.96 -10.21
N ILE A 44 -1.04 -16.65 -10.50
CA ILE A 44 -1.73 -15.48 -9.94
C ILE A 44 -1.86 -15.62 -8.42
N ALA A 45 -2.26 -16.78 -7.92
CA ALA A 45 -2.38 -17.05 -6.49
C ALA A 45 -1.04 -16.86 -5.77
N ARG A 46 0.06 -17.36 -6.32
CA ARG A 46 1.41 -17.14 -5.78
C ARG A 46 1.79 -15.67 -5.75
N ARG A 47 1.52 -14.92 -6.81
CA ARG A 47 1.82 -13.48 -6.85
C ARG A 47 1.00 -12.69 -5.83
N LYS A 48 -0.27 -13.02 -5.66
CA LYS A 48 -1.12 -12.39 -4.66
C LYS A 48 -0.62 -12.64 -3.24
N VAL A 49 -0.20 -13.86 -2.94
CA VAL A 49 0.36 -14.19 -1.61
C VAL A 49 1.67 -13.46 -1.34
N THR A 50 2.54 -13.30 -2.34
CA THR A 50 3.80 -12.57 -2.18
C THR A 50 3.64 -11.06 -2.19
N THR A 51 2.69 -10.51 -2.93
CA THR A 51 2.49 -9.06 -3.06
C THR A 51 1.66 -8.45 -1.93
N LEU A 52 0.70 -9.18 -1.37
CA LEU A 52 -0.15 -8.68 -0.27
C LEU A 52 0.66 -8.34 0.99
N PRO A 53 1.56 -9.19 1.51
CA PRO A 53 2.39 -8.85 2.66
C PRO A 53 3.31 -7.65 2.41
N GLU A 54 3.86 -7.51 1.21
CA GLU A 54 4.70 -6.36 0.85
C GLU A 54 3.91 -5.06 0.83
N ARG A 55 2.73 -5.06 0.22
CA ARG A 55 1.83 -3.90 0.20
C ARG A 55 1.39 -3.51 1.60
N GLU A 56 1.04 -4.50 2.41
CA GLU A 56 0.66 -4.30 3.81
C GLU A 56 1.79 -3.67 4.61
N ALA A 57 3.02 -4.18 4.46
CA ALA A 57 4.20 -3.64 5.14
C ALA A 57 4.47 -2.18 4.74
N VAL A 58 4.37 -1.84 3.46
CA VAL A 58 4.54 -0.47 2.97
C VAL A 58 3.47 0.46 3.54
N LEU A 59 2.21 0.03 3.56
CA LEU A 59 1.11 0.81 4.12
C LEU A 59 1.27 1.03 5.63
N LEU A 60 1.63 0.00 6.38
CA LEU A 60 1.90 0.11 7.82
C LEU A 60 3.03 1.09 8.10
N MET A 61 4.10 1.05 7.31
CA MET A 61 5.21 2.00 7.45
C MET A 61 4.75 3.43 7.18
N LYS A 62 3.97 3.68 6.14
CA LYS A 62 3.42 5.00 5.82
C LYS A 62 2.46 5.51 6.91
N ILE A 63 1.63 4.64 7.46
CA ILE A 63 0.71 4.96 8.56
C ILE A 63 1.49 5.36 9.81
N ASN A 64 2.51 4.60 10.18
CA ASN A 64 3.31 4.84 11.38
C ASN A 64 4.20 6.08 11.28
N ASN A 65 4.65 6.43 10.08
CA ASN A 65 5.54 7.57 9.83
C ASN A 65 4.82 8.76 9.16
N ALA A 66 3.50 8.82 9.24
CA ALA A 66 2.71 9.86 8.57
C ALA A 66 3.07 11.27 9.05
N ILE A 67 3.32 11.43 10.34
CA ILE A 67 3.71 12.71 10.94
C ILE A 67 5.17 12.62 11.37
N PRO A 68 6.08 13.45 10.82
CA PRO A 68 7.47 13.47 11.25
C PRO A 68 7.58 13.77 12.76
N PRO A 69 8.47 13.09 13.51
CA PRO A 69 8.62 13.30 14.95
C PRO A 69 8.93 14.75 15.33
N THR A 70 9.69 15.46 14.51
CA THR A 70 10.00 16.88 14.73
C THR A 70 8.76 17.77 14.64
N LEU A 71 7.89 17.51 13.68
CA LEU A 71 6.62 18.23 13.53
C LEU A 71 5.68 17.93 14.67
N GLN A 72 5.55 16.66 15.07
CA GLN A 72 4.72 16.24 16.19
C GLN A 72 5.15 16.91 17.51
N LYS A 73 6.44 16.92 17.77
CA LYS A 73 7.01 17.53 18.97
C LYS A 73 6.77 19.04 19.01
N ARG A 74 6.96 19.71 17.88
CA ARG A 74 6.71 21.15 17.78
C ARG A 74 5.23 21.48 17.97
N TYR A 75 4.36 20.69 17.39
CA TYR A 75 2.91 20.81 17.54
C TYR A 75 2.49 20.69 19.03
N GLU A 76 2.96 19.69 19.71
CA GLU A 76 2.68 19.48 21.15
C GLU A 76 3.18 20.63 21.99
N THR A 77 4.39 21.11 21.73
CA THR A 77 4.98 22.24 22.46
C THR A 77 4.15 23.51 22.30
N LEU A 78 3.75 23.83 21.06
CA LEU A 78 2.95 25.03 20.79
C LEU A 78 1.53 24.93 21.36
N LEU A 79 0.91 23.74 21.31
CA LEU A 79 -0.39 23.49 21.94
C LEU A 79 -0.33 23.70 23.44
N GLU A 80 0.71 23.20 24.10
CA GLU A 80 0.88 23.37 25.55
C GLU A 80 1.04 24.83 25.92
N LYS A 81 1.88 25.59 25.20
CA LYS A 81 2.01 27.02 25.38
C LYS A 81 0.70 27.78 25.20
N ASN A 82 -0.09 27.35 24.22
CA ASN A 82 -1.40 27.94 23.96
C ASN A 82 -2.39 27.66 25.11
N ARG A 83 -2.42 26.44 25.63
CA ARG A 83 -3.25 26.05 26.76
C ARG A 83 -2.90 26.85 28.05
N GLU A 84 -1.62 27.10 28.26
CA GLU A 84 -1.10 27.84 29.40
C GLU A 84 -1.11 29.36 29.18
N GLU A 85 -1.67 29.84 28.08
CA GLU A 85 -1.75 31.25 27.72
C GLU A 85 -0.38 31.95 27.65
N ARG A 86 0.68 31.18 27.38
CA ARG A 86 2.07 31.66 27.27
C ARG A 86 2.57 31.82 25.84
N ILE A 87 1.69 31.57 24.87
CA ILE A 87 2.08 31.63 23.46
C ILE A 87 2.27 33.08 23.00
N THR A 88 3.36 33.34 22.31
CA THR A 88 3.61 34.65 21.66
C THR A 88 2.79 34.78 20.39
N PRO A 89 2.54 36.00 19.86
CA PRO A 89 1.86 36.18 18.58
C PRO A 89 2.54 35.49 17.42
N ILE A 90 3.87 35.46 17.40
CA ILE A 90 4.66 34.75 16.37
C ILE A 90 4.48 33.25 16.48
N GLU A 91 4.56 32.71 17.69
CA GLU A 91 4.33 31.29 17.96
C GLU A 91 2.88 30.88 17.65
N HIS A 92 1.91 31.77 17.88
CA HIS A 92 0.52 31.50 17.51
C HIS A 92 0.35 31.35 15.98
N GLN A 93 0.98 32.20 15.20
CA GLN A 93 0.98 32.08 13.74
C GLN A 93 1.69 30.80 13.29
N GLU A 94 2.80 30.44 13.94
CA GLU A 94 3.48 29.17 13.70
C GLU A 94 2.56 27.98 14.02
N LEU A 95 1.82 28.02 15.12
CA LEU A 95 0.87 26.98 15.49
C LEU A 95 -0.20 26.77 14.41
N LEU A 96 -0.75 27.83 13.85
CA LEU A 96 -1.73 27.72 12.76
C LEU A 96 -1.16 27.02 11.54
N LYS A 97 0.09 27.31 11.16
CA LYS A 97 0.78 26.65 10.05
C LYS A 97 1.09 25.17 10.37
N VAL A 98 1.46 24.88 11.60
CA VAL A 98 1.74 23.52 12.06
C VAL A 98 0.47 22.68 12.06
N ILE A 99 -0.66 23.25 12.53
CA ILE A 99 -1.97 22.60 12.48
C ILE A 99 -2.33 22.21 11.05
N GLU A 100 -2.17 23.14 10.11
CA GLU A 100 -2.46 22.88 8.68
C GLU A 100 -1.61 21.70 8.14
N LYS A 101 -0.32 21.68 8.44
CA LYS A 101 0.58 20.58 8.04
C LYS A 101 0.18 19.25 8.67
N VAL A 102 -0.19 19.24 9.94
CA VAL A 102 -0.64 18.04 10.66
C VAL A 102 -1.94 17.52 10.07
N GLU A 103 -2.88 18.40 9.75
CA GLU A 103 -4.14 18.02 9.10
C GLU A 103 -3.93 17.36 7.75
N VAL A 104 -3.04 17.90 6.91
CA VAL A 104 -2.67 17.30 5.63
C VAL A 104 -2.08 15.90 5.83
N LYS A 105 -1.17 15.75 6.79
CA LYS A 105 -0.55 14.46 7.10
C LYS A 105 -1.55 13.44 7.66
N ASN A 106 -2.49 13.88 8.47
CA ASN A 106 -3.57 13.03 8.97
C ASN A 106 -4.51 12.59 7.84
N ALA A 107 -4.81 13.45 6.88
CA ALA A 107 -5.61 13.09 5.72
C ALA A 107 -4.91 12.03 4.86
N GLU A 108 -3.62 12.17 4.59
CA GLU A 108 -2.81 11.16 3.90
C GLU A 108 -2.80 9.82 4.65
N ARG A 109 -2.64 9.89 5.97
CA ARG A 109 -2.67 8.71 6.84
C ARG A 109 -4.02 7.99 6.77
N LEU A 110 -5.11 8.73 6.76
CA LEU A 110 -6.45 8.17 6.64
C LEU A 110 -6.62 7.43 5.31
N GLU A 111 -6.13 7.97 4.21
CA GLU A 111 -6.14 7.29 2.91
C GLU A 111 -5.41 5.94 2.96
N HIS A 112 -4.24 5.90 3.60
CA HIS A 112 -3.49 4.65 3.78
C HIS A 112 -4.21 3.66 4.69
N LEU A 113 -4.88 4.12 5.72
CA LEU A 113 -5.71 3.28 6.59
C LEU A 113 -6.91 2.69 5.84
N ILE A 114 -7.56 3.47 4.99
CA ILE A 114 -8.66 2.99 4.15
C ILE A 114 -8.16 1.92 3.18
N GLU A 115 -7.03 2.15 2.53
CA GLU A 115 -6.42 1.19 1.61
C GLU A 115 -6.07 -0.12 2.33
N LEU A 116 -5.47 -0.04 3.52
CA LEU A 116 -5.14 -1.22 4.33
C LEU A 116 -6.38 -1.99 4.79
N SER A 117 -7.45 -1.28 5.17
CA SER A 117 -8.71 -1.92 5.54
C SER A 117 -9.32 -2.71 4.37
N ARG A 118 -9.25 -2.18 3.17
CA ARG A 118 -9.69 -2.88 1.95
C ARG A 118 -8.82 -4.10 1.67
N LEU A 119 -7.51 -3.95 1.82
CA LEU A 119 -6.56 -5.04 1.62
C LEU A 119 -6.81 -6.21 2.57
N ARG A 120 -7.11 -5.93 3.84
CA ARG A 120 -7.47 -6.91 4.87
C ARG A 120 -8.92 -7.37 4.82
N ASN A 121 -9.75 -6.74 3.99
CA ASN A 121 -11.18 -6.99 3.90
C ASN A 121 -11.91 -6.85 5.24
N ILE A 122 -11.59 -5.80 5.97
CA ILE A 122 -12.20 -5.44 7.24
C ILE A 122 -12.67 -3.98 7.21
N SER A 123 -13.51 -3.58 8.16
CA SER A 123 -13.91 -2.19 8.30
C SER A 123 -12.75 -1.32 8.81
N LEU A 124 -12.84 -0.02 8.58
CA LEU A 124 -11.86 0.94 9.10
C LEU A 124 -11.83 0.91 10.63
N ASP A 125 -12.98 0.83 11.29
CA ASP A 125 -13.07 0.72 12.75
C ASP A 125 -12.38 -0.51 13.29
N GLU A 126 -12.57 -1.64 12.65
CA GLU A 126 -11.91 -2.90 12.99
C GLU A 126 -10.38 -2.79 12.83
N LEU A 127 -9.92 -2.19 11.72
CA LEU A 127 -8.50 -1.95 11.49
C LEU A 127 -7.90 -1.04 12.57
N MET A 128 -8.59 0.03 12.94
CA MET A 128 -8.12 0.95 13.97
C MET A 128 -7.99 0.27 15.33
N LYS A 129 -8.92 -0.64 15.66
CA LYS A 129 -8.82 -1.48 16.86
C LYS A 129 -7.61 -2.41 16.80
N GLN A 130 -7.38 -3.07 15.66
CA GLN A 130 -6.22 -3.96 15.47
C GLN A 130 -4.88 -3.22 15.63
N LEU A 131 -4.81 -1.99 15.16
CA LEU A 131 -3.60 -1.18 15.23
C LEU A 131 -3.49 -0.37 16.55
N HIS A 132 -4.43 -0.54 17.47
CA HIS A 132 -4.52 0.23 18.72
C HIS A 132 -4.54 1.76 18.49
N LEU A 133 -5.11 2.17 17.37
CA LEU A 133 -5.32 3.58 17.07
C LEU A 133 -6.68 3.98 17.64
N ASN A 134 -6.67 4.91 18.57
CA ASN A 134 -7.91 5.52 19.02
C ASN A 134 -8.53 6.27 17.84
N ALA A 135 -9.81 6.02 17.60
CA ALA A 135 -10.59 6.89 16.73
C ALA A 135 -10.32 8.32 17.20
N PHE A 136 -9.92 9.17 16.28
CA PHE A 136 -9.60 10.58 16.54
C PHE A 136 -10.27 11.10 17.79
N GLN A 137 -9.52 11.19 18.89
CA GLN A 137 -9.99 11.91 20.04
C GLN A 137 -10.00 13.38 19.63
N ASN A 138 -11.18 13.82 19.21
CA ASN A 138 -11.50 15.23 19.21
C ASN A 138 -11.59 15.66 20.66
N ASP A 139 -10.49 16.06 21.22
CA ASP A 139 -10.49 16.91 22.41
C ASP A 139 -10.47 18.38 22.00
#